data_ec4b2c0548d39ef805a0f2ab4d5ffb79
#
_entry.id   ec4b2c0548d39ef805a0f2ab4d5ffb79
#
_cell.length_a   1.000
_cell.length_b   1.000
_cell.length_c   1.000
_cell.angle_alpha   90.00
_cell.angle_beta   90.00
_cell.angle_gamma   90.00
#
_symmetry.space_group_name_H-M   'P 1'
#
loop_
_entity.id
_entity.type
_entity.pdbx_description
1 polymer ?
#
loop_
_entity_poly.entity_id
_entity_poly.type
_entity_poly.pdbx_seq_one_letter_code
_entity_poly.pdbx_strand_id
1 'polypeptide(L)'
;MAADMSLESSTVSTSLDAIRTELARTKLSTSTLNLVVWIDDPARRDWILERAGMLGEKYPSFTLILDHTGVRSGDATVTTAARDAESTLSVRGERVDIDVSGASAETVVGYVAGLCGPGVPTILWWSGMREESRPTFEALLPLADTLLFDSSGGSRDEEAMRKLVAFHAAHPEVELRDMAWMRLRPWRDMIANFFDDPALLGELFSIRRLHIASGSDSEAFYLASWLASRLDWSATGRNAFTDRNGTQVTFSRDRVGDIRRVQSICLDSDTSWYHGEVTDDPGVVRIWVEGEHAREPRLFPLQAIDNASLLERAVLETGADDLFETALRSAGTLLG
;
A
#
# COMPACT_ATOMS: atom_id res chain seq x y z
N MET A 1 22.44 19.16 12.11
CA MET A 1 21.89 20.42 11.59
C MET A 1 20.83 20.04 10.58
N ALA A 2 19.56 20.37 10.83
CA ALA A 2 18.52 20.24 9.81
C ALA A 2 18.81 21.29 8.72
N ALA A 3 18.96 20.84 7.47
CA ALA A 3 19.09 21.76 6.33
C ALA A 3 17.77 22.54 6.23
N ASP A 4 17.89 23.84 6.06
CA ASP A 4 16.76 24.75 5.94
C ASP A 4 16.05 24.41 4.61
N MET A 5 14.75 24.17 4.65
CA MET A 5 13.95 23.83 3.49
C MET A 5 13.08 25.02 3.16
N SER A 6 13.22 25.54 1.93
CA SER A 6 12.37 26.60 1.43
C SER A 6 11.21 26.00 0.61
N LEU A 7 9.98 26.41 0.94
CA LEU A 7 8.76 26.08 0.19
C LEU A 7 8.28 27.36 -0.51
N GLU A 8 8.21 27.32 -1.83
CA GLU A 8 7.60 28.37 -2.63
C GLU A 8 6.31 27.83 -3.25
N SER A 9 5.20 28.55 -3.12
CA SER A 9 3.92 28.18 -3.67
C SER A 9 3.29 29.32 -4.44
N SER A 10 2.79 29.03 -5.64
CA SER A 10 2.09 29.99 -6.50
C SER A 10 0.76 29.41 -6.96
N THR A 11 -0.22 30.29 -7.19
CA THR A 11 -1.53 29.93 -7.74
C THR A 11 -1.61 30.38 -9.17
N VAL A 12 -1.99 29.46 -10.07
CA VAL A 12 -2.09 29.73 -11.52
C VAL A 12 -3.41 29.17 -12.06
N SER A 13 -3.83 29.61 -13.23
CA SER A 13 -5.01 29.02 -13.88
C SER A 13 -4.77 27.52 -14.18
N THR A 14 -5.84 26.75 -14.27
CA THR A 14 -5.79 25.30 -14.56
C THR A 14 -5.38 24.98 -16.01
N SER A 15 -5.10 25.98 -16.86
CA SER A 15 -4.60 25.70 -18.19
C SER A 15 -3.21 25.07 -18.14
N LEU A 16 -3.01 24.05 -18.97
CA LEU A 16 -1.72 23.33 -19.05
C LEU A 16 -0.54 24.27 -19.34
N ASP A 17 -0.76 25.28 -20.20
CA ASP A 17 0.27 26.25 -20.56
C ASP A 17 0.64 27.17 -19.40
N ALA A 18 -0.33 27.58 -18.57
CA ALA A 18 -0.05 28.39 -17.38
C ALA A 18 0.75 27.59 -16.35
N ILE A 19 0.37 26.33 -16.10
CA ILE A 19 1.08 25.44 -15.16
C ILE A 19 2.52 25.20 -15.66
N ARG A 20 2.70 24.89 -16.94
CA ARG A 20 4.04 24.69 -17.54
C ARG A 20 4.90 25.95 -17.48
N THR A 21 4.30 27.11 -17.70
CA THR A 21 5.01 28.40 -17.63
C THR A 21 5.50 28.62 -16.20
N GLU A 22 4.70 28.31 -15.20
CA GLU A 22 5.10 28.46 -13.80
C GLU A 22 6.19 27.46 -13.41
N LEU A 23 6.05 26.19 -13.78
CA LEU A 23 7.09 25.17 -13.56
C LEU A 23 8.42 25.55 -14.23
N ALA A 24 8.38 26.16 -15.41
CA ALA A 24 9.58 26.60 -16.13
C ALA A 24 10.32 27.80 -15.46
N ARG A 25 9.65 28.53 -14.55
CA ARG A 25 10.28 29.61 -13.76
C ARG A 25 11.16 29.05 -12.64
N THR A 26 10.82 27.85 -12.14
CA THR A 26 11.68 27.14 -11.22
C THR A 26 12.86 26.55 -12.01
N LYS A 27 14.09 26.77 -11.53
CA LYS A 27 15.30 26.28 -12.21
C LYS A 27 15.22 24.76 -12.36
N LEU A 28 15.71 24.23 -13.50
CA LEU A 28 15.75 22.83 -13.90
C LEU A 28 15.78 21.84 -12.71
N SER A 29 14.66 21.14 -12.52
CA SER A 29 14.52 20.04 -11.60
C SER A 29 14.74 18.74 -12.38
N THR A 30 15.55 17.83 -11.84
CA THR A 30 15.69 16.48 -12.38
C THR A 30 14.83 15.56 -11.52
N SER A 31 13.57 15.40 -11.87
CA SER A 31 12.70 14.43 -11.22
C SER A 31 13.10 13.01 -11.64
N THR A 32 13.28 12.14 -10.68
CA THR A 32 13.58 10.71 -10.91
C THR A 32 12.33 9.86 -10.92
N LEU A 33 11.17 10.46 -10.60
CA LEU A 33 9.89 9.80 -10.44
C LEU A 33 8.74 10.79 -10.67
N ASN A 34 7.69 10.34 -11.35
CA ASN A 34 6.39 10.99 -11.36
C ASN A 34 5.44 10.26 -10.39
N LEU A 35 4.87 10.99 -9.43
CA LEU A 35 3.82 10.50 -8.56
C LEU A 35 2.50 11.18 -8.93
N VAL A 36 1.60 10.46 -9.55
CA VAL A 36 0.24 10.92 -9.87
C VAL A 36 -0.71 10.42 -8.80
N VAL A 37 -1.39 11.31 -8.12
CA VAL A 37 -2.27 10.98 -6.99
C VAL A 37 -3.72 11.34 -7.34
N TRP A 38 -4.60 10.36 -7.37
CA TRP A 38 -6.04 10.56 -7.50
C TRP A 38 -6.71 10.59 -6.15
N ILE A 39 -7.50 11.62 -5.87
CA ILE A 39 -8.26 11.77 -4.63
C ILE A 39 -9.73 12.01 -4.96
N ASP A 40 -10.62 11.11 -4.55
CA ASP A 40 -12.08 11.28 -4.71
C ASP A 40 -12.87 11.17 -3.40
N ASP A 41 -12.20 10.90 -2.27
CA ASP A 41 -12.80 10.87 -0.94
C ASP A 41 -12.38 12.11 -0.12
N PRO A 42 -13.32 13.04 0.16
CA PRO A 42 -13.04 14.22 0.97
C PRO A 42 -12.47 13.90 2.36
N ALA A 43 -12.91 12.79 2.97
CA ALA A 43 -12.46 12.40 4.31
C ALA A 43 -10.98 11.98 4.37
N ARG A 44 -10.43 11.53 3.24
CA ARG A 44 -9.02 11.10 3.13
C ARG A 44 -8.11 12.18 2.54
N ARG A 45 -8.70 13.24 2.01
CA ARG A 45 -7.99 14.27 1.24
C ARG A 45 -6.78 14.83 1.98
N ASP A 46 -6.97 15.40 3.15
CA ASP A 46 -5.90 16.08 3.88
C ASP A 46 -4.78 15.11 4.29
N TRP A 47 -5.15 13.89 4.67
CA TRP A 47 -4.21 12.83 4.98
C TRP A 47 -3.33 12.45 3.77
N ILE A 48 -3.92 12.36 2.57
CA ILE A 48 -3.19 12.04 1.33
C ILE A 48 -2.27 13.19 0.95
N LEU A 49 -2.77 14.43 1.01
CA LEU A 49 -2.00 15.63 0.65
C LEU A 49 -0.76 15.80 1.54
N GLU A 50 -0.90 15.54 2.84
CA GLU A 50 0.21 15.57 3.78
C GLU A 50 1.27 14.53 3.42
N ARG A 51 0.86 13.28 3.14
CA ARG A 51 1.79 12.18 2.81
C ARG A 51 2.51 12.38 1.49
N ALA A 52 1.79 12.83 0.47
CA ALA A 52 2.40 13.17 -0.82
C ALA A 52 3.40 14.34 -0.69
N GLY A 53 3.10 15.34 0.17
CA GLY A 53 4.01 16.43 0.49
C GLY A 53 5.32 15.95 1.10
N MET A 54 5.24 15.11 2.13
CA MET A 54 6.43 14.56 2.83
C MET A 54 7.37 13.81 1.87
N LEU A 55 6.83 13.13 0.86
CA LEU A 55 7.64 12.43 -0.14
C LEU A 55 8.44 13.42 -1.00
N GLY A 56 7.77 14.47 -1.50
CA GLY A 56 8.40 15.49 -2.36
C GLY A 56 9.49 16.30 -1.65
N GLU A 57 9.40 16.43 -0.33
CA GLU A 57 10.45 17.06 0.49
C GLU A 57 11.71 16.21 0.60
N LYS A 58 11.58 14.91 0.46
CA LYS A 58 12.65 13.95 0.70
C LYS A 58 13.35 13.49 -0.57
N TYR A 59 12.60 13.43 -1.68
CA TYR A 59 13.06 12.87 -2.94
C TYR A 59 12.82 13.81 -4.12
N PRO A 60 13.75 13.88 -5.10
CA PRO A 60 13.54 14.63 -6.32
C PRO A 60 12.44 13.98 -7.16
N SER A 61 11.20 14.40 -6.95
CA SER A 61 10.02 13.87 -7.61
C SER A 61 9.14 14.97 -8.16
N PHE A 62 8.43 14.67 -9.24
CA PHE A 62 7.29 15.45 -9.68
C PHE A 62 6.01 14.80 -9.13
N THR A 63 5.25 15.56 -8.34
CA THR A 63 3.98 15.08 -7.76
C THR A 63 2.81 15.83 -8.38
N LEU A 64 1.89 15.11 -9.02
CA LEU A 64 0.67 15.64 -9.58
C LEU A 64 -0.54 15.16 -8.76
N ILE A 65 -1.18 16.06 -8.05
CA ILE A 65 -2.40 15.79 -7.30
C ILE A 65 -3.62 16.12 -8.17
N LEU A 66 -4.45 15.14 -8.41
CA LEU A 66 -5.71 15.22 -9.14
C LEU A 66 -6.85 15.12 -8.11
N ASP A 67 -7.33 16.26 -7.64
CA ASP A 67 -8.34 16.36 -6.59
C ASP A 67 -9.75 16.38 -7.21
N HIS A 68 -10.48 15.24 -7.09
CA HIS A 68 -11.85 15.06 -7.55
C HIS A 68 -12.86 15.16 -6.40
N THR A 69 -12.47 15.69 -5.25
CA THR A 69 -13.36 15.76 -4.08
C THR A 69 -14.41 16.87 -4.16
N GLY A 70 -14.17 17.90 -4.98
CA GLY A 70 -14.99 19.10 -5.06
C GLY A 70 -14.87 20.03 -3.84
N VAL A 71 -13.97 19.75 -2.92
CA VAL A 71 -13.72 20.58 -1.73
C VAL A 71 -13.00 21.86 -2.12
N ARG A 72 -12.16 21.80 -3.14
CA ARG A 72 -11.45 22.96 -3.69
C ARG A 72 -12.09 23.33 -5.02
N SER A 73 -12.29 24.58 -5.27
CA SER A 73 -12.71 25.09 -6.58
C SER A 73 -11.75 26.19 -7.03
N GLY A 74 -11.34 26.15 -8.27
CA GLY A 74 -10.59 27.25 -8.87
C GLY A 74 -9.22 26.85 -9.43
N ASP A 75 -8.24 27.71 -9.20
CA ASP A 75 -6.93 27.64 -9.85
C ASP A 75 -6.05 26.48 -9.38
N ALA A 76 -5.08 26.10 -10.20
CA ALA A 76 -4.05 25.13 -9.83
C ALA A 76 -3.03 25.76 -8.87
N THR A 77 -2.47 24.95 -7.97
CA THR A 77 -1.37 25.37 -7.11
C THR A 77 -0.09 24.65 -7.54
N VAL A 78 0.96 25.43 -7.79
CA VAL A 78 2.30 24.91 -8.05
C VAL A 78 3.16 25.17 -6.82
N THR A 79 3.75 24.12 -6.25
CA THR A 79 4.61 24.19 -5.08
C THR A 79 5.97 23.60 -5.41
N THR A 80 7.03 24.29 -5.06
CA THR A 80 8.41 23.83 -5.21
C THR A 80 9.04 23.73 -3.83
N ALA A 81 9.57 22.58 -3.50
CA ALA A 81 10.37 22.33 -2.30
C ALA A 81 11.85 22.31 -2.70
N ALA A 82 12.65 23.22 -2.19
CA ALA A 82 14.08 23.23 -2.39
C ALA A 82 14.80 22.98 -1.07
N ARG A 83 15.72 22.02 -1.05
CA ARG A 83 16.63 21.80 0.06
C ARG A 83 17.98 22.34 -0.31
N ASP A 84 18.42 23.40 0.36
CA ASP A 84 19.78 23.92 0.21
C ASP A 84 20.75 22.90 0.83
N ALA A 85 21.45 22.17 -0.05
CA ALA A 85 22.61 21.40 0.35
C ALA A 85 23.83 22.32 0.22
N GLU A 86 24.77 22.25 1.14
CA GLU A 86 26.11 22.89 1.02
C GLU A 86 26.89 22.39 -0.22
N SER A 87 26.32 21.47 -0.99
CA SER A 87 26.82 20.97 -2.27
C SER A 87 26.03 21.55 -3.44
N THR A 88 26.68 21.72 -4.58
CA THR A 88 26.19 22.28 -5.85
C THR A 88 24.91 21.63 -6.44
N LEU A 89 24.32 20.63 -5.79
CA LEU A 89 23.11 19.91 -6.18
C LEU A 89 22.03 20.13 -5.13
N SER A 90 21.08 21.01 -5.39
CA SER A 90 19.86 21.12 -4.59
C SER A 90 18.88 20.04 -5.02
N VAL A 91 18.41 19.20 -4.07
CA VAL A 91 17.28 18.28 -4.30
C VAL A 91 16.00 19.10 -4.32
N ARG A 92 15.21 18.99 -5.38
CA ARG A 92 13.95 19.72 -5.55
C ARG A 92 12.83 18.76 -5.82
N GLY A 93 11.74 18.88 -5.05
CA GLY A 93 10.46 18.29 -5.37
C GLY A 93 9.54 19.35 -5.98
N GLU A 94 8.83 18.99 -7.03
CA GLU A 94 7.80 19.82 -7.63
C GLU A 94 6.45 19.18 -7.41
N ARG A 95 5.46 19.98 -7.03
CA ARG A 95 4.10 19.50 -6.81
C ARG A 95 3.11 20.43 -7.50
N VAL A 96 2.15 19.83 -8.18
CA VAL A 96 1.04 20.53 -8.81
C VAL A 96 -0.27 19.93 -8.29
N ASP A 97 -1.12 20.77 -7.71
CA ASP A 97 -2.45 20.36 -7.22
C ASP A 97 -3.50 20.97 -8.17
N ILE A 98 -4.33 20.13 -8.76
CA ILE A 98 -5.39 20.52 -9.71
C ILE A 98 -6.74 20.00 -9.20
N ASP A 99 -7.74 20.89 -9.13
CA ASP A 99 -9.14 20.48 -9.00
C ASP A 99 -9.64 19.93 -10.34
N VAL A 100 -10.01 18.66 -10.33
CA VAL A 100 -10.54 17.93 -11.50
C VAL A 100 -12.00 17.48 -11.32
N SER A 101 -12.71 18.04 -10.35
CA SER A 101 -14.08 17.63 -9.98
C SER A 101 -15.10 17.78 -11.12
N GLY A 102 -14.86 18.68 -12.08
CA GLY A 102 -15.69 18.86 -13.27
C GLY A 102 -15.01 18.45 -14.56
N ALA A 103 -13.81 17.86 -14.50
CA ALA A 103 -13.04 17.53 -15.68
C ALA A 103 -13.45 16.18 -16.30
N SER A 104 -13.39 16.07 -17.63
CA SER A 104 -13.52 14.79 -18.32
C SER A 104 -12.26 13.94 -18.13
N ALA A 105 -12.40 12.61 -18.31
CA ALA A 105 -11.25 11.68 -18.27
C ALA A 105 -10.16 12.10 -19.29
N GLU A 106 -10.54 12.56 -20.48
CA GLU A 106 -9.62 13.05 -21.50
C GLU A 106 -8.81 14.27 -21.02
N THR A 107 -9.47 15.21 -20.33
CA THR A 107 -8.81 16.38 -19.74
C THR A 107 -7.80 15.95 -18.68
N VAL A 108 -8.16 15.00 -17.82
CA VAL A 108 -7.28 14.48 -16.77
C VAL A 108 -6.06 13.77 -17.38
N VAL A 109 -6.27 12.94 -18.40
CA VAL A 109 -5.18 12.31 -19.18
C VAL A 109 -4.27 13.38 -19.79
N GLY A 110 -4.85 14.45 -20.31
CA GLY A 110 -4.10 15.58 -20.85
C GLY A 110 -3.15 16.24 -19.83
N TYR A 111 -3.57 16.39 -18.57
CA TYR A 111 -2.70 16.88 -17.50
C TYR A 111 -1.53 15.91 -17.25
N VAL A 112 -1.81 14.62 -17.08
CA VAL A 112 -0.76 13.62 -16.80
C VAL A 112 0.23 13.55 -17.97
N ALA A 113 -0.25 13.38 -19.20
CA ALA A 113 0.61 13.29 -20.37
C ALA A 113 1.38 14.60 -20.65
N GLY A 114 0.81 15.73 -20.23
CA GLY A 114 1.40 17.05 -20.45
C GLY A 114 2.39 17.51 -19.38
N LEU A 115 2.28 17.01 -18.16
CA LEU A 115 3.08 17.48 -17.02
C LEU A 115 4.10 16.44 -16.57
N CYS A 116 3.81 15.14 -16.66
CA CYS A 116 4.77 14.10 -16.32
C CYS A 116 5.89 14.00 -17.35
N GLY A 117 7.14 13.98 -16.87
CA GLY A 117 8.32 13.90 -17.73
C GLY A 117 8.39 12.57 -18.50
N PRO A 118 8.66 12.60 -19.80
CA PRO A 118 8.81 11.36 -20.57
C PRO A 118 10.04 10.57 -20.14
N GLY A 119 9.91 9.22 -20.08
CA GLY A 119 11.00 8.33 -19.69
C GLY A 119 11.32 8.32 -18.19
N VAL A 120 10.51 8.99 -17.37
CA VAL A 120 10.57 8.95 -15.92
C VAL A 120 9.47 8.01 -15.43
N PRO A 121 9.77 7.02 -14.55
CA PRO A 121 8.77 6.10 -14.02
C PRO A 121 7.57 6.84 -13.40
N THR A 122 6.37 6.40 -13.74
CA THR A 122 5.13 7.02 -13.27
C THR A 122 4.39 6.05 -12.34
N ILE A 123 4.20 6.47 -11.10
CA ILE A 123 3.39 5.76 -10.11
C ILE A 123 2.03 6.45 -10.03
N LEU A 124 0.97 5.71 -10.32
CA LEU A 124 -0.40 6.15 -10.08
C LEU A 124 -0.85 5.69 -8.68
N TRP A 125 -0.91 6.61 -7.73
CA TRP A 125 -1.52 6.35 -6.44
C TRP A 125 -3.02 6.59 -6.51
N TRP A 126 -3.76 5.50 -6.62
CA TRP A 126 -5.21 5.52 -6.69
C TRP A 126 -5.81 5.40 -5.29
N SER A 127 -6.39 6.48 -4.79
CA SER A 127 -6.92 6.59 -3.43
C SER A 127 -8.45 6.56 -3.38
N GLY A 128 -9.12 6.04 -4.36
CA GLY A 128 -10.58 6.00 -4.37
C GLY A 128 -11.12 4.75 -5.03
N MET A 129 -12.37 4.43 -4.73
CA MET A 129 -13.08 3.28 -5.30
C MET A 129 -14.48 3.69 -5.76
N ARG A 130 -14.69 4.97 -6.06
CA ARG A 130 -15.98 5.44 -6.58
C ARG A 130 -16.17 4.94 -8.01
N GLU A 131 -17.36 4.39 -8.29
CA GLU A 131 -17.71 3.88 -9.63
C GLU A 131 -17.64 4.99 -10.69
N GLU A 132 -17.96 6.22 -10.29
CA GLU A 132 -17.91 7.41 -11.15
C GLU A 132 -16.48 7.75 -11.62
N SER A 133 -15.46 7.36 -10.84
CA SER A 133 -14.05 7.57 -11.17
C SER A 133 -13.47 6.51 -12.12
N ARG A 134 -14.23 5.45 -12.40
CA ARG A 134 -13.78 4.31 -13.21
C ARG A 134 -13.32 4.69 -14.62
N PRO A 135 -14.04 5.52 -15.39
CA PRO A 135 -13.57 5.91 -16.72
C PRO A 135 -12.21 6.65 -16.68
N THR A 136 -12.00 7.48 -15.65
CA THR A 136 -10.74 8.18 -15.47
C THR A 136 -9.63 7.22 -15.08
N PHE A 137 -9.91 6.25 -14.20
CA PHE A 137 -8.96 5.20 -13.84
C PHE A 137 -8.48 4.42 -15.06
N GLU A 138 -9.44 3.90 -15.86
CA GLU A 138 -9.14 3.14 -17.07
C GLU A 138 -8.33 3.95 -18.09
N ALA A 139 -8.59 5.26 -18.20
CA ALA A 139 -7.87 6.15 -19.09
C ALA A 139 -6.45 6.51 -18.60
N LEU A 140 -6.22 6.55 -17.28
CA LEU A 140 -4.92 6.85 -16.69
C LEU A 140 -3.99 5.63 -16.62
N LEU A 141 -4.56 4.43 -16.55
CA LEU A 141 -3.81 3.19 -16.38
C LEU A 141 -2.68 3.00 -17.40
N PRO A 142 -2.88 3.26 -18.73
CA PRO A 142 -1.82 3.13 -19.73
C PRO A 142 -0.65 4.11 -19.56
N LEU A 143 -0.80 5.13 -18.70
CA LEU A 143 0.23 6.13 -18.43
C LEU A 143 1.05 5.79 -17.18
N ALA A 144 0.68 4.75 -16.45
CA ALA A 144 1.33 4.34 -15.21
C ALA A 144 2.17 3.08 -15.42
N ASP A 145 3.41 3.10 -14.89
CA ASP A 145 4.25 1.90 -14.79
C ASP A 145 3.85 1.07 -13.56
N THR A 146 3.43 1.75 -12.49
CA THR A 146 3.04 1.13 -11.22
C THR A 146 1.71 1.70 -10.72
N LEU A 147 0.80 0.82 -10.30
CA LEU A 147 -0.42 1.19 -9.60
C LEU A 147 -0.26 0.96 -8.09
N LEU A 148 -0.33 2.03 -7.31
CA LEU A 148 -0.30 2.02 -5.86
C LEU A 148 -1.70 2.27 -5.30
N PHE A 149 -2.12 1.46 -4.34
CA PHE A 149 -3.42 1.58 -3.68
C PHE A 149 -3.37 1.02 -2.25
N ASP A 150 -4.50 1.08 -1.54
CA ASP A 150 -4.66 0.52 -0.20
C ASP A 150 -5.99 -0.26 -0.13
N SER A 151 -5.92 -1.57 -0.25
CA SER A 151 -7.09 -2.45 -0.23
C SER A 151 -7.79 -2.52 1.13
N SER A 152 -7.13 -2.08 2.20
CA SER A 152 -7.73 -2.03 3.55
C SER A 152 -8.59 -0.78 3.77
N GLY A 153 -8.67 0.10 2.79
CA GLY A 153 -9.26 1.44 2.92
C GLY A 153 -10.79 1.50 3.00
N GLY A 154 -11.52 0.43 2.68
CA GLY A 154 -12.97 0.45 2.52
C GLY A 154 -13.77 -0.28 3.61
N SER A 155 -15.08 -0.06 3.65
CA SER A 155 -16.02 -0.86 4.43
C SER A 155 -16.33 -2.23 3.78
N ARG A 156 -15.85 -2.46 2.55
CA ARG A 156 -16.10 -3.65 1.73
C ARG A 156 -14.78 -4.25 1.24
N ASP A 157 -13.89 -4.56 2.17
CA ASP A 157 -12.54 -5.03 1.86
C ASP A 157 -12.53 -6.32 1.00
N GLU A 158 -13.45 -7.28 1.24
CA GLU A 158 -13.57 -8.48 0.40
C GLU A 158 -13.92 -8.15 -1.05
N GLU A 159 -14.84 -7.20 -1.28
CA GLU A 159 -15.21 -6.79 -2.63
C GLU A 159 -14.04 -6.09 -3.33
N ALA A 160 -13.33 -5.23 -2.60
CA ALA A 160 -12.11 -4.58 -3.09
C ALA A 160 -11.06 -5.61 -3.49
N MET A 161 -10.84 -6.63 -2.66
CA MET A 161 -9.93 -7.74 -2.95
C MET A 161 -10.33 -8.53 -4.19
N ARG A 162 -11.63 -8.86 -4.36
CA ARG A 162 -12.10 -9.55 -5.58
C ARG A 162 -11.85 -8.72 -6.83
N LYS A 163 -12.15 -7.41 -6.78
CA LYS A 163 -11.88 -6.49 -7.88
C LYS A 163 -10.40 -6.43 -8.22
N LEU A 164 -9.55 -6.42 -7.20
CA LEU A 164 -8.10 -6.39 -7.36
C LEU A 164 -7.56 -7.68 -7.99
N VAL A 165 -8.02 -8.84 -7.52
CA VAL A 165 -7.64 -10.14 -8.10
C VAL A 165 -8.06 -10.21 -9.59
N ALA A 166 -9.30 -9.79 -9.90
CA ALA A 166 -9.80 -9.75 -11.27
C ALA A 166 -9.00 -8.76 -12.12
N PHE A 167 -8.66 -7.60 -11.57
CA PHE A 167 -7.84 -6.59 -12.23
C PHE A 167 -6.45 -7.13 -12.56
N HIS A 168 -5.75 -7.71 -11.58
CA HIS A 168 -4.41 -8.29 -11.79
C HIS A 168 -4.42 -9.40 -12.86
N ALA A 169 -5.46 -10.22 -12.87
CA ALA A 169 -5.59 -11.25 -13.91
C ALA A 169 -5.82 -10.68 -15.32
N ALA A 170 -6.48 -9.53 -15.43
CA ALA A 170 -6.75 -8.84 -16.69
C ALA A 170 -5.58 -7.96 -17.17
N HIS A 171 -4.74 -7.50 -16.24
CA HIS A 171 -3.63 -6.57 -16.49
C HIS A 171 -2.32 -7.07 -15.88
N PRO A 172 -1.78 -8.21 -16.32
CA PRO A 172 -0.56 -8.79 -15.75
C PRO A 172 0.70 -7.94 -16.04
N GLU A 173 0.61 -6.98 -16.98
CA GLU A 173 1.68 -6.04 -17.34
C GLU A 173 1.80 -4.87 -16.36
N VAL A 174 0.80 -4.62 -15.52
CA VAL A 174 0.79 -3.50 -14.56
C VAL A 174 1.40 -3.95 -13.24
N GLU A 175 2.49 -3.31 -12.82
CA GLU A 175 3.04 -3.54 -11.50
C GLU A 175 2.09 -3.04 -10.41
N LEU A 176 1.67 -3.92 -9.51
CA LEU A 176 0.77 -3.59 -8.41
C LEU A 176 1.52 -3.45 -7.10
N ARG A 177 1.15 -2.43 -6.31
CA ARG A 177 1.63 -2.23 -4.94
C ARG A 177 0.47 -1.93 -4.02
N ASP A 178 0.26 -2.79 -3.02
CA ASP A 178 -0.80 -2.62 -2.03
C ASP A 178 -0.22 -2.29 -0.66
N MET A 179 -0.58 -1.12 -0.13
CA MET A 179 -0.13 -0.71 1.21
C MET A 179 -0.59 -1.68 2.30
N ALA A 180 -1.76 -2.35 2.13
CA ALA A 180 -2.22 -3.37 3.06
C ALA A 180 -1.24 -4.56 3.13
N TRP A 181 -0.75 -5.02 1.98
CA TRP A 181 0.29 -6.05 1.91
C TRP A 181 1.61 -5.61 2.55
N MET A 182 2.03 -4.40 2.25
CA MET A 182 3.32 -3.87 2.74
C MET A 182 3.33 -3.73 4.27
N ARG A 183 2.19 -3.36 4.88
CA ARG A 183 2.03 -3.27 6.34
C ARG A 183 2.20 -4.61 7.06
N LEU A 184 2.00 -5.73 6.37
CA LEU A 184 2.10 -7.06 6.96
C LEU A 184 3.53 -7.58 7.13
N ARG A 185 4.55 -6.86 6.64
CA ARG A 185 5.93 -7.32 6.76
C ARG A 185 6.34 -7.63 8.20
N PRO A 186 6.09 -6.76 9.21
CA PRO A 186 6.43 -7.08 10.59
C PRO A 186 5.71 -8.32 11.14
N TRP A 187 4.48 -8.55 10.70
CA TRP A 187 3.74 -9.76 11.07
C TRP A 187 4.35 -11.02 10.45
N ARG A 188 4.77 -10.94 9.19
CA ARG A 188 5.46 -12.07 8.53
C ARG A 188 6.78 -12.39 9.22
N ASP A 189 7.55 -11.35 9.59
CA ASP A 189 8.80 -11.50 10.33
C ASP A 189 8.55 -12.08 11.73
N MET A 190 7.49 -11.67 12.43
CA MET A 190 7.10 -12.21 13.72
C MET A 190 6.70 -13.68 13.64
N ILE A 191 5.88 -14.06 12.64
CA ILE A 191 5.47 -15.46 12.42
C ILE A 191 6.70 -16.32 12.13
N ALA A 192 7.61 -15.87 11.27
CA ALA A 192 8.86 -16.58 10.99
C ALA A 192 9.68 -16.82 12.26
N ASN A 193 9.71 -15.82 13.15
CA ASN A 193 10.46 -15.92 14.41
C ASN A 193 9.96 -17.01 15.38
N PHE A 194 8.70 -17.47 15.29
CA PHE A 194 8.24 -18.64 16.05
C PHE A 194 9.05 -19.88 15.69
N PHE A 195 9.44 -20.01 14.43
CA PHE A 195 10.01 -21.22 13.84
C PHE A 195 11.51 -21.09 13.50
N ASP A 196 12.18 -20.08 14.05
CA ASP A 196 13.63 -19.91 13.93
C ASP A 196 14.41 -21.03 14.63
N ASP A 197 13.81 -21.71 15.60
CA ASP A 197 14.35 -22.89 16.25
C ASP A 197 14.17 -24.11 15.35
N PRO A 198 15.25 -24.79 14.90
CA PRO A 198 15.16 -25.98 14.06
C PRO A 198 14.30 -27.09 14.64
N ALA A 199 14.16 -27.19 15.99
CA ALA A 199 13.32 -28.17 16.65
C ALA A 199 11.81 -27.94 16.36
N LEU A 200 11.42 -26.71 16.02
CA LEU A 200 10.03 -26.34 15.73
C LEU A 200 9.68 -26.39 14.22
N LEU A 201 10.65 -26.62 13.34
CA LEU A 201 10.38 -26.70 11.89
C LEU A 201 9.37 -27.80 11.53
N GLY A 202 9.33 -28.89 12.30
CA GLY A 202 8.34 -29.96 12.13
C GLY A 202 6.92 -29.49 12.40
N GLU A 203 6.74 -28.66 13.44
CA GLU A 203 5.46 -28.09 13.85
C GLU A 203 4.87 -27.16 12.78
N LEU A 204 5.72 -26.43 12.07
CA LEU A 204 5.30 -25.56 10.97
C LEU A 204 4.50 -26.30 9.89
N PHE A 205 4.88 -27.54 9.61
CA PHE A 205 4.19 -28.40 8.61
C PHE A 205 3.01 -29.20 9.20
N SER A 206 2.80 -29.13 10.52
CA SER A 206 1.67 -29.76 11.22
C SER A 206 0.56 -28.75 11.58
N ILE A 207 0.63 -27.52 11.12
CA ILE A 207 -0.42 -26.51 11.34
C ILE A 207 -1.73 -26.99 10.69
N ARG A 208 -2.84 -26.96 11.47
CA ARG A 208 -4.18 -27.39 11.08
C ARG A 208 -5.20 -26.27 11.10
N ARG A 209 -4.95 -25.22 11.87
CA ARG A 209 -5.83 -24.07 11.94
C ARG A 209 -5.02 -22.78 11.95
N LEU A 210 -5.56 -21.81 11.24
CA LEU A 210 -5.09 -20.44 11.22
C LEU A 210 -6.26 -19.53 11.60
N HIS A 211 -6.09 -18.75 12.65
CA HIS A 211 -7.06 -17.75 13.05
C HIS A 211 -6.41 -16.36 13.05
N ILE A 212 -7.08 -15.37 12.46
CA ILE A 212 -6.60 -13.98 12.40
C ILE A 212 -7.72 -13.05 12.83
N ALA A 213 -7.46 -12.24 13.87
CA ALA A 213 -8.32 -11.12 14.22
C ALA A 213 -7.76 -9.84 13.60
N SER A 214 -8.56 -9.17 12.77
CA SER A 214 -8.14 -7.97 12.04
C SER A 214 -9.30 -7.01 11.83
N GLY A 215 -9.03 -5.71 11.86
CA GLY A 215 -9.98 -4.70 11.41
C GLY A 215 -10.06 -4.57 9.88
N SER A 216 -9.23 -5.32 9.13
CA SER A 216 -9.21 -5.37 7.67
C SER A 216 -9.27 -6.82 7.19
N ASP A 217 -10.25 -7.15 6.36
CA ASP A 217 -10.35 -8.45 5.71
C ASP A 217 -9.18 -8.66 4.73
N SER A 218 -8.77 -7.62 3.99
CA SER A 218 -7.65 -7.69 3.04
C SER A 218 -6.36 -8.13 3.72
N GLU A 219 -6.03 -7.54 4.87
CA GLU A 219 -4.82 -7.91 5.61
C GLU A 219 -4.89 -9.37 6.12
N ALA A 220 -6.06 -9.82 6.59
CA ALA A 220 -6.23 -11.20 7.02
C ALA A 220 -6.07 -12.20 5.86
N PHE A 221 -6.66 -11.90 4.69
CA PHE A 221 -6.50 -12.73 3.49
C PHE A 221 -5.06 -12.77 2.99
N TYR A 222 -4.38 -11.62 2.94
CA TYR A 222 -2.98 -11.59 2.53
C TYR A 222 -2.07 -12.37 3.46
N LEU A 223 -2.26 -12.26 4.77
CA LEU A 223 -1.42 -12.98 5.73
C LEU A 223 -1.65 -14.50 5.64
N ALA A 224 -2.92 -14.92 5.51
CA ALA A 224 -3.27 -16.34 5.31
C ALA A 224 -2.69 -16.86 3.99
N SER A 225 -2.83 -16.12 2.90
CA SER A 225 -2.35 -16.52 1.58
C SER A 225 -0.82 -16.53 1.49
N TRP A 226 -0.14 -15.59 2.18
CA TRP A 226 1.31 -15.62 2.31
C TRP A 226 1.77 -16.90 3.03
N LEU A 227 1.16 -17.21 4.16
CA LEU A 227 1.51 -18.41 4.92
C LEU A 227 1.27 -19.67 4.07
N ALA A 228 0.13 -19.74 3.38
CA ALA A 228 -0.18 -20.82 2.46
C ALA A 228 0.91 -20.99 1.39
N SER A 229 1.39 -19.89 0.81
CA SER A 229 2.47 -19.92 -0.20
C SER A 229 3.81 -20.42 0.35
N ARG A 230 4.07 -20.22 1.65
CA ARG A 230 5.31 -20.69 2.30
C ARG A 230 5.26 -22.17 2.68
N LEU A 231 4.04 -22.69 2.92
CA LEU A 231 3.81 -24.04 3.45
C LEU A 231 3.26 -25.01 2.39
N ASP A 232 3.25 -24.60 1.12
CA ASP A 232 2.68 -25.36 -0.01
C ASP A 232 1.23 -25.76 0.23
N TRP A 233 0.44 -24.87 0.85
CA TRP A 233 -1.00 -25.08 0.98
C TRP A 233 -1.71 -24.60 -0.28
N SER A 234 -2.65 -25.38 -0.76
CA SER A 234 -3.53 -25.02 -1.87
C SER A 234 -4.89 -24.60 -1.34
N ALA A 235 -5.36 -23.42 -1.73
CA ALA A 235 -6.72 -22.99 -1.38
C ALA A 235 -7.76 -23.90 -2.06
N THR A 236 -8.70 -24.44 -1.30
CA THR A 236 -9.69 -25.40 -1.77
C THR A 236 -11.13 -24.88 -1.68
N GLY A 237 -11.28 -23.61 -1.34
CA GLY A 237 -12.55 -22.92 -1.21
C GLY A 237 -12.51 -21.87 -0.13
N ARG A 238 -13.66 -21.31 0.15
CA ARG A 238 -13.77 -20.25 1.17
C ARG A 238 -13.29 -20.75 2.52
N ASN A 239 -12.29 -20.08 3.09
CA ASN A 239 -11.74 -20.35 4.42
C ASN A 239 -11.09 -21.75 4.59
N ALA A 240 -10.62 -22.38 3.51
CA ALA A 240 -10.00 -23.69 3.59
C ALA A 240 -8.80 -23.82 2.66
N PHE A 241 -7.79 -24.51 3.16
CA PHE A 241 -6.64 -24.97 2.39
C PHE A 241 -6.47 -26.47 2.55
N THR A 242 -5.67 -27.04 1.66
CA THR A 242 -5.17 -28.41 1.78
C THR A 242 -3.64 -28.36 1.73
N ASP A 243 -2.98 -29.02 2.69
CA ASP A 243 -1.52 -29.12 2.70
C ASP A 243 -1.02 -30.08 1.61
N ARG A 244 0.30 -30.15 1.44
CA ARG A 244 0.94 -31.05 0.47
C ARG A 244 0.64 -32.54 0.65
N ASN A 245 0.13 -32.96 1.83
CA ASN A 245 -0.24 -34.33 2.17
C ASN A 245 -1.74 -34.59 1.97
N GLY A 246 -2.50 -33.59 1.50
CA GLY A 246 -3.95 -33.69 1.37
C GLY A 246 -4.71 -33.44 2.66
N THR A 247 -4.05 -32.99 3.73
CA THR A 247 -4.70 -32.69 5.01
C THR A 247 -5.33 -31.30 4.98
N GLN A 248 -6.54 -31.19 5.47
CA GLN A 248 -7.25 -29.91 5.52
C GLN A 248 -6.65 -28.99 6.57
N VAL A 249 -6.44 -27.72 6.18
CA VAL A 249 -6.09 -26.60 7.05
C VAL A 249 -7.22 -25.60 7.02
N THR A 250 -7.79 -25.28 8.17
CA THR A 250 -8.90 -24.32 8.26
C THR A 250 -8.38 -22.91 8.51
N PHE A 251 -8.97 -21.96 7.82
CA PHE A 251 -8.74 -20.55 8.05
C PHE A 251 -10.00 -19.91 8.63
N SER A 252 -9.86 -19.17 9.70
CA SER A 252 -10.92 -18.36 10.27
C SER A 252 -10.43 -16.93 10.54
N ARG A 253 -11.35 -15.99 10.48
CA ARG A 253 -11.04 -14.60 10.80
C ARG A 253 -12.17 -13.94 11.57
N ASP A 254 -11.79 -13.05 12.47
CA ASP A 254 -12.71 -12.17 13.17
C ASP A 254 -12.41 -10.72 12.79
N ARG A 255 -13.49 -9.97 12.50
CA ARG A 255 -13.37 -8.53 12.32
C ARG A 255 -13.45 -7.86 13.68
N VAL A 256 -12.36 -7.19 14.09
CA VAL A 256 -12.22 -6.58 15.41
C VAL A 256 -11.89 -5.10 15.31
N GLY A 257 -12.68 -4.28 16.03
CA GLY A 257 -12.45 -2.83 16.16
C GLY A 257 -12.54 -2.03 14.86
N ASP A 258 -12.27 -0.73 15.00
CA ASP A 258 -12.23 0.22 13.87
C ASP A 258 -10.83 0.42 13.30
N ILE A 259 -9.81 -0.13 13.97
CA ILE A 259 -8.43 -0.08 13.52
C ILE A 259 -8.25 -1.13 12.42
N ARG A 260 -8.07 -0.67 11.19
CA ARG A 260 -7.94 -1.51 10.00
C ARG A 260 -6.56 -2.19 9.93
N ARG A 261 -6.26 -3.04 10.92
CA ARG A 261 -4.98 -3.76 11.05
C ARG A 261 -5.18 -5.09 11.73
N VAL A 262 -4.25 -6.01 11.49
CA VAL A 262 -4.18 -7.26 12.24
C VAL A 262 -3.96 -6.94 13.73
N GLN A 263 -4.76 -7.57 14.59
CA GLN A 263 -4.71 -7.44 16.04
C GLN A 263 -4.16 -8.71 16.70
N SER A 264 -4.48 -9.87 16.17
CA SER A 264 -3.92 -11.12 16.66
C SER A 264 -3.87 -12.19 15.59
N ILE A 265 -3.02 -13.16 15.82
CA ILE A 265 -2.91 -14.41 15.05
C ILE A 265 -2.77 -15.59 16.00
N CYS A 266 -3.39 -16.72 15.64
CA CYS A 266 -3.17 -18.00 16.26
C CYS A 266 -2.92 -19.06 15.18
N LEU A 267 -1.85 -19.83 15.34
CA LEU A 267 -1.52 -20.98 14.51
C LEU A 267 -1.60 -22.21 15.38
N ASP A 268 -2.51 -23.15 15.06
CA ASP A 268 -2.66 -24.38 15.80
C ASP A 268 -2.01 -25.52 15.02
N SER A 269 -0.97 -26.10 15.58
CA SER A 269 -0.38 -27.35 15.09
C SER A 269 -1.06 -28.57 15.73
N ASP A 270 -0.57 -29.76 15.44
CA ASP A 270 -1.08 -30.99 16.06
C ASP A 270 -0.83 -31.05 17.59
N THR A 271 0.21 -30.35 18.10
CA THR A 271 0.66 -30.44 19.49
C THR A 271 0.76 -29.11 20.22
N SER A 272 0.77 -27.98 19.50
CA SER A 272 1.05 -26.65 20.06
C SER A 272 0.23 -25.54 19.43
N TRP A 273 0.06 -24.43 20.16
CA TRP A 273 -0.64 -23.21 19.72
C TRP A 273 0.31 -22.03 19.79
N TYR A 274 0.50 -21.36 18.68
CA TYR A 274 1.39 -20.19 18.52
C TYR A 274 0.56 -18.93 18.45
N HIS A 275 0.73 -18.05 19.43
CA HIS A 275 -0.07 -16.84 19.59
C HIS A 275 0.75 -15.58 19.39
N GLY A 276 0.19 -14.61 18.66
CA GLY A 276 0.66 -13.24 18.61
C GLY A 276 -0.50 -12.28 18.79
N GLU A 277 -0.41 -11.34 19.74
CA GLU A 277 -1.47 -10.39 20.06
C GLU A 277 -0.86 -9.00 20.28
N VAL A 278 -1.44 -7.98 19.63
CA VAL A 278 -1.04 -6.59 19.83
C VAL A 278 -1.32 -6.19 21.27
N THR A 279 -0.37 -5.53 21.91
CA THR A 279 -0.52 -5.01 23.27
C THR A 279 -1.23 -3.65 23.27
N ASP A 280 -1.35 -3.00 24.43
CA ASP A 280 -1.82 -1.61 24.52
C ASP A 280 -0.91 -0.64 23.72
N ASP A 281 0.36 -0.99 23.53
CA ASP A 281 1.26 -0.33 22.57
C ASP A 281 1.11 -0.99 21.19
N PRO A 282 0.55 -0.31 20.18
CA PRO A 282 0.34 -0.88 18.85
C PRO A 282 1.65 -1.22 18.09
N GLY A 283 2.79 -0.76 18.60
CA GLY A 283 4.13 -1.11 18.09
C GLY A 283 4.71 -2.40 18.70
N VAL A 284 3.96 -3.09 19.57
CA VAL A 284 4.44 -4.26 20.29
C VAL A 284 3.42 -5.39 20.27
N VAL A 285 3.88 -6.58 19.92
CA VAL A 285 3.10 -7.82 19.98
C VAL A 285 3.61 -8.69 21.12
N ARG A 286 2.72 -9.20 21.93
CA ARG A 286 3.00 -10.28 22.87
C ARG A 286 2.90 -11.59 22.13
N ILE A 287 3.95 -12.41 22.18
CA ILE A 287 4.01 -13.72 21.56
C ILE A 287 4.26 -14.80 22.62
N TRP A 288 3.54 -15.94 22.49
CA TRP A 288 3.73 -17.09 23.38
C TRP A 288 3.33 -18.39 22.66
N VAL A 289 3.73 -19.50 23.22
CA VAL A 289 3.39 -20.84 22.71
C VAL A 289 2.81 -21.67 23.83
N GLU A 290 1.71 -22.33 23.57
CA GLU A 290 1.08 -23.29 24.47
C GLU A 290 1.23 -24.72 23.92
N GLY A 291 1.06 -25.75 24.76
CA GLY A 291 1.15 -27.14 24.36
C GLY A 291 2.50 -27.78 24.59
N GLU A 292 2.90 -28.73 23.74
CA GLU A 292 4.12 -29.52 23.92
C GLU A 292 5.38 -28.67 23.88
N HIS A 293 5.39 -27.61 23.06
CA HIS A 293 6.49 -26.68 22.92
C HIS A 293 6.25 -25.35 23.62
N ALA A 294 5.53 -25.39 24.76
CA ALA A 294 5.17 -24.19 25.51
C ALA A 294 6.35 -23.26 25.79
N ARG A 295 6.14 -21.97 25.58
CA ARG A 295 7.10 -20.91 25.86
C ARG A 295 6.40 -19.74 26.52
N GLU A 296 7.03 -19.20 27.55
CA GLU A 296 6.55 -18.03 28.26
C GLU A 296 6.35 -16.82 27.33
N PRO A 297 5.36 -15.98 27.61
CA PRO A 297 5.12 -14.77 26.84
C PRO A 297 6.33 -13.85 26.77
N ARG A 298 6.65 -13.37 25.57
CA ARG A 298 7.68 -12.37 25.33
C ARG A 298 7.15 -11.27 24.44
N LEU A 299 7.78 -10.11 24.48
CA LEU A 299 7.43 -8.98 23.64
C LEU A 299 8.24 -9.02 22.34
N PHE A 300 7.56 -8.80 21.23
CA PHE A 300 8.15 -8.68 19.91
C PHE A 300 7.83 -7.29 19.35
N PRO A 301 8.83 -6.49 18.93
CA PRO A 301 8.58 -5.19 18.35
C PRO A 301 7.96 -5.37 16.97
N LEU A 302 6.71 -4.96 16.81
CA LEU A 302 6.18 -4.63 15.49
C LEU A 302 6.77 -3.26 15.16
N GLN A 303 7.76 -3.21 14.30
CA GLN A 303 8.15 -1.93 13.74
C GLN A 303 6.90 -1.36 13.04
N ALA A 304 6.18 -0.50 13.76
CA ALA A 304 5.04 0.20 13.19
C ALA A 304 5.57 1.00 12.00
N ILE A 305 5.38 0.46 10.81
CA ILE A 305 5.68 1.19 9.59
C ILE A 305 4.61 2.27 9.54
N ASP A 306 4.98 3.51 9.86
CA ASP A 306 4.05 4.61 9.69
C ASP A 306 3.68 4.77 8.22
N ASN A 307 2.53 5.39 7.97
CA ASN A 307 2.02 5.47 6.61
C ASN A 307 2.91 6.31 5.66
N ALA A 308 3.73 7.22 6.19
CA ALA A 308 4.70 7.98 5.38
C ALA A 308 5.84 7.06 4.94
N SER A 309 6.37 6.26 5.85
CA SER A 309 7.38 5.24 5.55
C SER A 309 6.85 4.15 4.61
N LEU A 310 5.55 3.81 4.69
CA LEU A 310 4.91 2.90 3.72
C LEU A 310 4.85 3.50 2.33
N LEU A 311 4.41 4.75 2.20
CA LEU A 311 4.37 5.44 0.91
C LEU A 311 5.79 5.57 0.33
N GLU A 312 6.76 5.97 1.16
CA GLU A 312 8.16 6.05 0.76
C GLU A 312 8.65 4.72 0.20
N ARG A 313 8.42 3.62 0.91
CA ARG A 313 8.80 2.29 0.44
C ARG A 313 8.05 1.88 -0.83
N ALA A 314 6.74 2.15 -0.89
CA ALA A 314 5.93 1.84 -2.06
C ALA A 314 6.39 2.59 -3.32
N VAL A 315 7.01 3.74 -3.16
CA VAL A 315 7.53 4.57 -4.25
C VAL A 315 8.96 4.19 -4.62
N LEU A 316 9.78 3.79 -3.65
CA LEU A 316 11.21 3.53 -3.88
C LEU A 316 11.57 2.08 -4.17
N GLU A 317 10.78 1.12 -3.68
CA GLU A 317 10.98 -0.27 -4.02
C GLU A 317 10.68 -0.46 -5.51
N THR A 318 11.63 -1.01 -6.27
CA THR A 318 11.50 -1.25 -7.71
C THR A 318 11.39 -2.74 -7.99
N GLY A 319 10.55 -3.10 -8.97
CA GLY A 319 10.33 -4.47 -9.42
C GLY A 319 9.13 -5.16 -8.78
N ALA A 320 8.65 -6.17 -9.47
CA ALA A 320 7.51 -6.97 -9.02
C ALA A 320 7.83 -7.73 -7.73
N ASP A 321 6.86 -7.76 -6.80
CA ASP A 321 6.91 -8.58 -5.58
C ASP A 321 6.23 -9.94 -5.87
N ASP A 322 7.04 -10.94 -6.25
CA ASP A 322 6.54 -12.31 -6.54
C ASP A 322 5.76 -12.92 -5.37
N LEU A 323 6.10 -12.51 -4.13
CA LEU A 323 5.38 -12.97 -2.93
C LEU A 323 4.00 -12.35 -2.86
N PHE A 324 3.91 -11.06 -3.17
CA PHE A 324 2.64 -10.35 -3.24
C PHE A 324 1.73 -10.97 -4.30
N GLU A 325 2.25 -11.15 -5.51
CA GLU A 325 1.46 -11.72 -6.61
C GLU A 325 0.97 -13.14 -6.29
N THR A 326 1.81 -13.97 -5.67
CA THR A 326 1.43 -15.31 -5.25
C THR A 326 0.37 -15.28 -4.16
N ALA A 327 0.51 -14.40 -3.17
CA ALA A 327 -0.49 -14.21 -2.12
C ALA A 327 -1.81 -13.68 -2.67
N LEU A 328 -1.78 -12.73 -3.61
CA LEU A 328 -2.97 -12.17 -4.26
C LEU A 328 -3.75 -13.24 -5.03
N ARG A 329 -3.07 -14.09 -5.82
CA ARG A 329 -3.70 -15.20 -6.54
C ARG A 329 -4.35 -16.22 -5.60
N SER A 330 -3.65 -16.58 -4.50
CA SER A 330 -4.18 -17.49 -3.48
C SER A 330 -5.39 -16.88 -2.76
N ALA A 331 -5.35 -15.58 -2.44
CA ALA A 331 -6.48 -14.86 -1.85
C ALA A 331 -7.72 -14.90 -2.74
N GLY A 332 -7.55 -14.82 -4.06
CA GLY A 332 -8.64 -14.95 -5.02
C GLY A 332 -9.42 -16.27 -4.87
N THR A 333 -8.72 -17.38 -4.69
CA THR A 333 -9.35 -18.70 -4.47
C THR A 333 -10.05 -18.77 -3.11
N LEU A 334 -9.52 -18.14 -2.07
CA LEU A 334 -10.16 -18.08 -0.74
C LEU A 334 -11.43 -17.24 -0.73
N LEU A 335 -11.52 -16.26 -1.58
CA LEU A 335 -12.68 -15.38 -1.68
C LEU A 335 -13.87 -16.06 -2.39
N GLY A 336 -13.64 -17.10 -3.16
CA GLY A 336 -14.65 -17.94 -3.85
C GLY A 336 -15.19 -17.30 -5.10
#